data_b3fb162a79785ef3afe81c7d5ba11efe
#
_entry.id   b3fb162a79785ef3afe81c7d5ba11efe
#
_cell.length_a   1.000
_cell.length_b   1.000
_cell.length_c   1.000
_cell.angle_alpha   90.00
_cell.angle_beta   90.00
_cell.angle_gamma   90.00
#
_symmetry.space_group_name_H-M   'P 1'
#
loop_
_entity.id
_entity.type
_entity.pdbx_description
1 polymer ?
#
loop_
_entity_poly.entity_id
_entity_poly.type
_entity_poly.pdbx_seq_one_letter_code
_entity_poly.pdbx_strand_id
1 'polypeptide(L)'
;DFHASPGAALGGRSVTAQPFDGRLLGDWLHRLRPPLETISLAGMGIAGGTDMAHFFNATRSPGSALYAIRRLLRHGWQRLRAGRGQHLVNGNALVARLLRSALDAGVNFQLNAPVERLLADNNGVAGAILRSDSGALEVRAGAVILACGGFPHDRQRLAENVPHAASGYGHFSAAPPGNQGDGIRLGEAVGGQFDTSLRHAMAWAPVSRVTLASGLQLPFP
;
A
#
# COMPACT_ATOMS: atom_id res chain seq x y z
N ASP A 1 16.24 2.18 -17.70
CA ASP A 1 16.93 1.10 -18.40
C ASP A 1 17.57 0.17 -17.38
N PHE A 2 17.24 -1.11 -17.45
CA PHE A 2 17.79 -2.11 -16.55
C PHE A 2 19.10 -2.62 -17.14
N HIS A 3 20.15 -2.68 -16.32
CA HIS A 3 21.41 -3.25 -16.72
C HIS A 3 21.23 -4.71 -17.17
N ALA A 4 21.88 -5.08 -18.27
CA ALA A 4 21.99 -6.46 -18.68
C ALA A 4 22.90 -7.18 -17.68
N SER A 5 22.32 -8.02 -16.86
CA SER A 5 23.03 -8.90 -15.93
C SER A 5 22.92 -10.34 -16.42
N PRO A 6 23.93 -11.20 -16.18
CA PRO A 6 23.81 -12.62 -16.51
C PRO A 6 22.55 -13.22 -15.92
N GLY A 7 21.75 -13.92 -16.74
CA GLY A 7 20.48 -14.52 -16.35
C GLY A 7 19.28 -13.57 -16.29
N ALA A 8 19.46 -12.27 -16.52
CA ALA A 8 18.34 -11.34 -16.57
C ALA A 8 17.60 -11.41 -17.91
N ALA A 9 16.28 -11.44 -17.89
CA ALA A 9 15.47 -11.35 -19.09
C ALA A 9 15.66 -9.99 -19.80
N LEU A 10 15.68 -9.96 -21.12
CA LEU A 10 15.80 -8.74 -21.92
C LEU A 10 14.51 -7.90 -21.93
N GLY A 11 13.39 -8.47 -21.52
CA GLY A 11 12.09 -7.80 -21.43
C GLY A 11 11.18 -8.51 -20.44
N GLY A 12 10.00 -7.93 -20.17
CA GLY A 12 9.02 -8.51 -19.25
C GLY A 12 9.43 -8.49 -17.76
N ARG A 13 10.40 -7.66 -17.39
CA ARG A 13 10.92 -7.58 -16.00
C ARG A 13 9.99 -6.83 -15.07
N SER A 14 9.20 -5.92 -15.60
CA SER A 14 8.22 -5.17 -14.84
C SER A 14 6.83 -5.71 -15.14
N VAL A 15 6.12 -6.10 -14.10
CA VAL A 15 4.74 -6.56 -14.20
C VAL A 15 3.83 -5.63 -13.41
N THR A 16 2.65 -5.38 -13.92
CA THR A 16 1.62 -4.61 -13.24
C THR A 16 0.37 -5.45 -13.07
N ALA A 17 -0.38 -5.18 -12.00
CA ALA A 17 -1.67 -5.84 -11.83
C ALA A 17 -2.62 -5.46 -12.96
N GLN A 18 -3.25 -6.43 -13.59
CA GLN A 18 -4.33 -6.21 -14.55
C GLN A 18 -5.45 -5.39 -13.89
N PRO A 19 -6.11 -4.48 -14.62
CA PRO A 19 -7.27 -3.76 -14.07
C PRO A 19 -8.31 -4.70 -13.48
N PHE A 20 -8.96 -4.28 -12.40
CA PHE A 20 -9.94 -5.07 -11.67
C PHE A 20 -11.27 -4.33 -11.60
N ASP A 21 -12.37 -5.05 -11.77
CA ASP A 21 -13.71 -4.51 -11.59
C ASP A 21 -14.07 -4.50 -10.09
N GLY A 22 -14.04 -3.33 -9.48
CA GLY A 22 -14.33 -3.16 -8.05
C GLY A 22 -15.72 -3.59 -7.62
N ARG A 23 -16.69 -3.71 -8.54
CA ARG A 23 -18.03 -4.21 -8.23
C ARG A 23 -18.03 -5.63 -7.67
N LEU A 24 -17.03 -6.43 -8.06
CA LEU A 24 -16.85 -7.80 -7.57
C LEU A 24 -16.52 -7.88 -6.07
N LEU A 25 -16.17 -6.76 -5.44
CA LEU A 25 -15.92 -6.71 -4.00
C LEU A 25 -17.17 -6.40 -3.17
N GLY A 26 -18.27 -6.00 -3.80
CA GLY A 26 -19.46 -5.55 -3.06
C GLY A 26 -19.13 -4.40 -2.10
N ASP A 27 -19.60 -4.48 -0.86
CA ASP A 27 -19.39 -3.46 0.18
C ASP A 27 -17.90 -3.26 0.55
N TRP A 28 -17.07 -4.26 0.33
CA TRP A 28 -15.63 -4.17 0.56
C TRP A 28 -14.94 -3.15 -0.34
N LEU A 29 -15.55 -2.80 -1.47
CA LEU A 29 -15.02 -1.74 -2.34
C LEU A 29 -14.81 -0.43 -1.57
N HIS A 30 -15.76 -0.06 -0.71
CA HIS A 30 -15.72 1.20 0.06
C HIS A 30 -14.69 1.17 1.20
N ARG A 31 -14.24 -0.01 1.59
CA ARG A 31 -13.23 -0.22 2.63
C ARG A 31 -11.79 -0.18 2.10
N LEU A 32 -11.63 -0.28 0.77
CA LEU A 32 -10.32 -0.10 0.15
C LEU A 32 -9.88 1.37 0.23
N ARG A 33 -8.61 1.58 0.58
CA ARG A 33 -8.00 2.91 0.51
C ARG A 33 -8.12 3.46 -0.92
N PRO A 34 -8.42 4.76 -1.10
CA PRO A 34 -8.36 5.40 -2.41
C PRO A 34 -6.92 5.38 -2.97
N PRO A 35 -6.74 5.52 -4.29
CA PRO A 35 -5.40 5.70 -4.87
C PRO A 35 -4.74 6.96 -4.30
N LEU A 36 -3.41 7.00 -4.30
CA LEU A 36 -2.67 8.17 -3.88
C LEU A 36 -3.03 9.37 -4.76
N GLU A 37 -3.25 10.53 -4.16
CA GLU A 37 -3.63 11.76 -4.88
C GLU A 37 -2.59 12.15 -5.92
N THR A 38 -1.30 11.95 -5.63
CA THR A 38 -0.17 12.26 -6.51
C THR A 38 -0.15 11.46 -7.80
N ILE A 39 -0.78 10.28 -7.85
CA ILE A 39 -0.81 9.38 -9.02
C ILE A 39 -2.24 9.11 -9.50
N SER A 40 -3.17 9.98 -9.15
CA SER A 40 -4.57 9.89 -9.56
C SER A 40 -5.07 11.21 -10.14
N LEU A 41 -6.02 11.12 -11.04
CA LEU A 41 -6.72 12.27 -11.60
C LEU A 41 -8.16 12.30 -11.05
N ALA A 42 -8.47 13.28 -10.21
CA ALA A 42 -9.76 13.38 -9.52
C ALA A 42 -10.19 12.08 -8.79
N GLY A 43 -9.22 11.36 -8.20
CA GLY A 43 -9.43 10.07 -7.54
C GLY A 43 -9.55 8.88 -8.49
N MET A 44 -9.33 9.06 -9.79
CA MET A 44 -9.23 8.01 -10.78
C MET A 44 -7.78 7.58 -10.92
N GLY A 45 -7.47 6.33 -10.62
CA GLY A 45 -6.16 5.76 -10.90
C GLY A 45 -5.94 5.63 -12.41
N ILE A 46 -4.72 5.94 -12.85
CA ILE A 46 -4.25 5.76 -14.22
C ILE A 46 -3.28 4.58 -14.24
N ALA A 47 -3.54 3.58 -15.07
CA ALA A 47 -2.66 2.45 -15.19
C ALA A 47 -1.38 2.82 -15.95
N GLY A 48 -0.26 2.18 -15.62
CA GLY A 48 0.97 2.30 -16.40
C GLY A 48 0.78 1.79 -17.84
N GLY A 49 1.71 2.15 -18.71
CA GLY A 49 1.70 1.72 -20.11
C GLY A 49 0.71 2.48 -20.98
N THR A 50 -0.15 1.76 -21.70
CA THR A 50 -1.05 2.32 -22.72
C THR A 50 -2.05 3.34 -22.16
N ASP A 51 -2.62 3.09 -20.97
CA ASP A 51 -3.57 4.01 -20.32
C ASP A 51 -2.89 5.38 -20.08
N MET A 52 -1.71 5.37 -19.46
CA MET A 52 -0.91 6.57 -19.20
C MET A 52 -0.50 7.28 -20.51
N ALA A 53 -0.10 6.52 -21.53
CA ALA A 53 0.26 7.09 -22.82
C ALA A 53 -0.90 7.86 -23.46
N HIS A 54 -2.12 7.37 -23.37
CA HIS A 54 -3.31 8.10 -23.85
C HIS A 54 -3.56 9.38 -23.06
N PHE A 55 -3.39 9.38 -21.73
CA PHE A 55 -3.56 10.61 -20.95
C PHE A 55 -2.50 11.67 -21.30
N PHE A 56 -1.23 11.29 -21.47
CA PHE A 56 -0.17 12.23 -21.87
C PHE A 56 -0.33 12.76 -23.30
N ASN A 57 -0.92 11.99 -24.19
CA ASN A 57 -1.14 12.38 -25.58
C ASN A 57 -2.56 12.95 -25.82
N ALA A 58 -3.37 13.18 -24.80
CA ALA A 58 -4.74 13.63 -24.94
C ALA A 58 -4.87 14.98 -25.67
N THR A 59 -3.90 15.88 -25.54
CA THR A 59 -3.85 17.15 -26.24
C THR A 59 -3.22 17.09 -27.63
N ARG A 60 -2.62 15.95 -28.00
CA ARG A 60 -1.85 15.78 -29.25
C ARG A 60 -2.50 14.82 -30.24
N SER A 61 -3.43 14.00 -29.81
CA SER A 61 -4.09 12.97 -30.61
C SER A 61 -5.58 12.92 -30.33
N PRO A 62 -6.45 13.07 -31.36
CA PRO A 62 -7.91 12.97 -31.20
C PRO A 62 -8.34 11.62 -30.60
N GLY A 63 -7.69 10.53 -30.97
CA GLY A 63 -7.97 9.21 -30.41
C GLY A 63 -7.64 9.12 -28.92
N SER A 64 -6.52 9.72 -28.49
CA SER A 64 -6.14 9.80 -27.10
C SER A 64 -7.07 10.72 -26.29
N ALA A 65 -7.49 11.84 -26.89
CA ALA A 65 -8.48 12.74 -26.29
C ALA A 65 -9.81 12.01 -26.03
N LEU A 66 -10.33 11.31 -27.02
CA LEU A 66 -11.55 10.55 -26.90
C LEU A 66 -11.45 9.46 -25.83
N TYR A 67 -10.32 8.76 -25.77
CA TYR A 67 -10.04 7.76 -24.73
C TYR A 67 -10.09 8.40 -23.33
N ALA A 68 -9.36 9.50 -23.13
CA ALA A 68 -9.29 10.20 -21.84
C ALA A 68 -10.68 10.73 -21.41
N ILE A 69 -11.42 11.35 -22.33
CA ILE A 69 -12.79 11.84 -22.08
C ILE A 69 -13.70 10.69 -21.66
N ARG A 70 -13.69 9.57 -22.40
CA ARG A 70 -14.52 8.39 -22.07
C ARG A 70 -14.17 7.82 -20.70
N ARG A 71 -12.89 7.77 -20.33
CA ARG A 71 -12.43 7.32 -19.02
C ARG A 71 -12.92 8.24 -17.91
N LEU A 72 -12.82 9.55 -18.08
CA LEU A 72 -13.27 10.55 -17.12
C LEU A 72 -14.80 10.52 -16.93
N LEU A 73 -15.56 10.48 -18.03
CA LEU A 73 -17.02 10.41 -17.98
C LEU A 73 -17.49 9.14 -17.26
N ARG A 74 -16.87 7.99 -17.59
CA ARG A 74 -17.15 6.71 -16.90
C ARG A 74 -16.84 6.80 -15.41
N HIS A 75 -15.69 7.37 -15.04
CA HIS A 75 -15.32 7.56 -13.65
C HIS A 75 -16.27 8.47 -12.90
N GLY A 76 -16.64 9.63 -13.49
CA GLY A 76 -17.61 10.56 -12.94
C GLY A 76 -18.98 9.90 -12.71
N TRP A 77 -19.46 9.13 -13.68
CA TRP A 77 -20.69 8.37 -13.56
C TRP A 77 -20.65 7.33 -12.44
N GLN A 78 -19.53 6.59 -12.32
CA GLN A 78 -19.33 5.62 -11.23
C GLN A 78 -19.32 6.30 -9.86
N ARG A 79 -18.67 7.47 -9.76
CA ARG A 79 -18.68 8.25 -8.51
C ARG A 79 -20.07 8.73 -8.12
N LEU A 80 -20.85 9.21 -9.08
CA LEU A 80 -22.23 9.66 -8.83
C LEU A 80 -23.12 8.51 -8.35
N ARG A 81 -22.98 7.30 -8.94
CA ARG A 81 -23.84 6.16 -8.61
C ARG A 81 -23.36 5.33 -7.40
N ALA A 82 -22.07 5.18 -7.24
CA ALA A 82 -21.48 4.26 -6.28
C ALA A 82 -20.53 4.95 -5.29
N GLY A 83 -20.52 6.28 -5.24
CA GLY A 83 -19.66 7.04 -4.32
C GLY A 83 -18.16 6.99 -4.65
N ARG A 84 -17.70 6.04 -5.49
CA ARG A 84 -16.30 5.93 -5.91
C ARG A 84 -16.15 5.27 -7.29
N GLY A 85 -14.95 5.44 -7.89
CA GLY A 85 -14.60 4.73 -9.12
C GLY A 85 -14.49 3.23 -8.90
N GLN A 86 -15.01 2.46 -9.84
CA GLN A 86 -15.06 0.99 -9.79
C GLN A 86 -14.00 0.32 -10.65
N HIS A 87 -13.33 1.09 -11.51
CA HIS A 87 -12.23 0.59 -12.33
C HIS A 87 -10.92 0.75 -11.55
N LEU A 88 -10.47 -0.32 -10.93
CA LEU A 88 -9.28 -0.34 -10.09
C LEU A 88 -8.06 -0.71 -10.91
N VAL A 89 -6.94 -0.01 -10.68
CA VAL A 89 -5.67 -0.22 -11.38
C VAL A 89 -4.51 -0.23 -10.39
N ASN A 90 -3.32 -0.63 -10.83
CA ASN A 90 -2.08 -0.62 -10.04
C ASN A 90 -2.24 -1.33 -8.68
N GLY A 91 -1.75 -0.74 -7.61
CA GLY A 91 -1.85 -1.29 -6.25
C GLY A 91 -3.28 -1.58 -5.78
N ASN A 92 -4.24 -0.73 -6.16
CA ASN A 92 -5.65 -0.97 -5.84
C ASN A 92 -6.19 -2.23 -6.54
N ALA A 93 -5.79 -2.50 -7.78
CA ALA A 93 -6.19 -3.72 -8.48
C ALA A 93 -5.55 -4.97 -7.86
N LEU A 94 -4.28 -4.88 -7.45
CA LEU A 94 -3.59 -5.97 -6.76
C LEU A 94 -4.28 -6.32 -5.43
N VAL A 95 -4.49 -5.31 -4.57
CA VAL A 95 -5.17 -5.51 -3.28
C VAL A 95 -6.58 -6.03 -3.47
N ALA A 96 -7.32 -5.51 -4.46
CA ALA A 96 -8.68 -5.96 -4.75
C ALA A 96 -8.75 -7.43 -5.17
N ARG A 97 -7.79 -7.91 -5.97
CA ARG A 97 -7.70 -9.32 -6.36
C ARG A 97 -7.40 -10.22 -5.17
N LEU A 98 -6.41 -9.84 -4.37
CA LEU A 98 -6.04 -10.60 -3.17
C LEU A 98 -7.19 -10.62 -2.16
N LEU A 99 -7.84 -9.47 -1.93
CA LEU A 99 -9.01 -9.38 -1.06
C LEU A 99 -10.15 -10.27 -1.56
N ARG A 100 -10.44 -10.25 -2.87
CA ARG A 100 -11.47 -11.12 -3.44
C ARG A 100 -11.14 -12.59 -3.21
N SER A 101 -9.90 -13.00 -3.47
CA SER A 101 -9.45 -14.38 -3.22
C SER A 101 -9.57 -14.77 -1.75
N ALA A 102 -9.22 -13.87 -0.85
CA ALA A 102 -9.34 -14.13 0.59
C ALA A 102 -10.81 -14.24 1.03
N LEU A 103 -11.69 -13.40 0.51
CA LEU A 103 -13.14 -13.49 0.76
C LEU A 103 -13.72 -14.81 0.23
N ASP A 104 -13.33 -15.24 -0.96
CA ASP A 104 -13.74 -16.50 -1.55
C ASP A 104 -13.23 -17.71 -0.74
N ALA A 105 -12.06 -17.58 -0.12
CA ALA A 105 -11.50 -18.58 0.80
C ALA A 105 -12.11 -18.54 2.22
N GLY A 106 -13.09 -17.68 2.48
CA GLY A 106 -13.75 -17.57 3.77
C GLY A 106 -12.91 -16.91 4.87
N VAL A 107 -11.91 -16.09 4.52
CA VAL A 107 -11.10 -15.37 5.50
C VAL A 107 -11.95 -14.34 6.23
N ASN A 108 -11.89 -14.36 7.55
CA ASN A 108 -12.55 -13.37 8.40
C ASN A 108 -11.67 -12.15 8.59
N PHE A 109 -12.18 -10.97 8.23
CA PHE A 109 -11.47 -9.69 8.35
C PHE A 109 -12.00 -8.89 9.53
N GLN A 110 -11.12 -8.54 10.46
CA GLN A 110 -11.38 -7.60 11.53
C GLN A 110 -10.70 -6.26 11.19
N LEU A 111 -11.50 -5.24 10.89
CA LEU A 111 -11.02 -3.88 10.65
C LEU A 111 -11.06 -3.07 11.94
N ASN A 112 -10.21 -2.04 12.04
CA ASN A 112 -10.12 -1.19 13.23
C ASN A 112 -9.84 -1.97 14.53
N ALA A 113 -9.15 -3.10 14.42
CA ALA A 113 -8.81 -3.98 15.53
C ALA A 113 -7.27 -4.08 15.64
N PRO A 114 -6.59 -3.03 16.15
CA PRO A 114 -5.15 -3.07 16.33
C PRO A 114 -4.76 -4.19 17.30
N VAL A 115 -3.68 -4.91 16.94
CA VAL A 115 -3.08 -5.92 17.82
C VAL A 115 -2.30 -5.21 18.91
N GLU A 116 -2.64 -5.46 20.16
CA GLU A 116 -1.97 -4.87 21.32
C GLU A 116 -0.76 -5.71 21.77
N ARG A 117 -0.91 -7.02 21.77
CA ARG A 117 0.16 -7.96 22.12
C ARG A 117 -0.07 -9.33 21.52
N LEU A 118 1.00 -10.09 21.37
CA LEU A 118 0.91 -11.51 21.07
C LEU A 118 0.68 -12.32 22.33
N LEU A 119 -0.04 -13.42 22.20
CA LEU A 119 -0.15 -14.45 23.22
C LEU A 119 0.98 -15.45 23.00
N ALA A 120 1.74 -15.72 24.06
CA ALA A 120 2.78 -16.73 24.04
C ALA A 120 2.58 -17.69 25.21
N ASP A 121 2.90 -18.95 25.00
CA ASP A 121 2.93 -20.01 25.99
C ASP A 121 4.24 -20.80 25.87
N ASN A 122 4.33 -21.94 26.57
CA ASN A 122 5.53 -22.79 26.56
C ASN A 122 5.86 -23.40 25.19
N ASN A 123 4.90 -23.37 24.24
CA ASN A 123 5.05 -23.91 22.89
C ASN A 123 5.30 -22.81 21.84
N GLY A 124 5.33 -21.55 22.24
CA GLY A 124 5.55 -20.39 21.37
C GLY A 124 4.35 -19.44 21.28
N VAL A 125 4.19 -18.79 20.14
CA VAL A 125 3.08 -17.86 19.92
C VAL A 125 1.79 -18.63 19.66
N ALA A 126 0.76 -18.36 20.48
CA ALA A 126 -0.52 -19.06 20.50
C ALA A 126 -1.72 -18.17 20.08
N GLY A 127 -1.43 -16.93 19.65
CA GLY A 127 -2.48 -16.00 19.23
C GLY A 127 -2.13 -14.54 19.48
N ALA A 128 -3.17 -13.70 19.58
CA ALA A 128 -3.02 -12.25 19.80
C ALA A 128 -4.19 -11.69 20.62
N ILE A 129 -3.94 -10.58 21.30
CA ILE A 129 -4.97 -9.71 21.86
C ILE A 129 -5.12 -8.50 20.95
N LEU A 130 -6.34 -8.27 20.52
CA LEU A 130 -6.75 -7.13 19.71
C LEU A 130 -7.58 -6.17 20.56
N ARG A 131 -7.48 -4.88 20.28
CA ARG A 131 -8.41 -3.89 20.81
C ARG A 131 -9.58 -3.75 19.84
N SER A 132 -10.79 -3.85 20.36
CA SER A 132 -12.03 -3.58 19.63
C SER A 132 -12.85 -2.51 20.37
N ASP A 133 -13.90 -2.02 19.73
CA ASP A 133 -14.82 -1.06 20.35
C ASP A 133 -15.50 -1.61 21.60
N SER A 134 -15.65 -2.95 21.69
CA SER A 134 -16.23 -3.65 22.84
C SER A 134 -15.20 -4.06 23.90
N GLY A 135 -13.93 -3.69 23.74
CA GLY A 135 -12.83 -4.04 24.64
C GLY A 135 -11.82 -4.99 24.02
N ALA A 136 -11.03 -5.65 24.86
CA ALA A 136 -10.00 -6.58 24.41
C ALA A 136 -10.64 -7.87 23.84
N LEU A 137 -10.19 -8.26 22.65
CA LEU A 137 -10.59 -9.49 21.99
C LEU A 137 -9.39 -10.45 21.94
N GLU A 138 -9.51 -11.59 22.60
CA GLU A 138 -8.52 -12.65 22.49
C GLU A 138 -8.80 -13.53 21.28
N VAL A 139 -7.79 -13.69 20.41
CA VAL A 139 -7.83 -14.58 19.25
C VAL A 139 -6.73 -15.61 19.39
N ARG A 140 -7.11 -16.88 19.50
CA ARG A 140 -6.18 -18.01 19.51
C ARG A 140 -5.94 -18.54 18.11
N ALA A 141 -4.68 -18.89 17.83
CA ALA A 141 -4.28 -19.40 16.52
C ALA A 141 -3.07 -20.32 16.65
N GLY A 142 -2.95 -21.30 15.76
CA GLY A 142 -1.79 -22.17 15.66
C GLY A 142 -0.52 -21.49 15.16
N ALA A 143 -0.68 -20.33 14.48
CA ALA A 143 0.44 -19.48 14.04
C ALA A 143 -0.05 -18.04 13.85
N VAL A 144 0.86 -17.07 13.98
CA VAL A 144 0.61 -15.65 13.71
C VAL A 144 1.62 -15.14 12.69
N ILE A 145 1.11 -14.50 11.62
CA ILE A 145 1.95 -13.86 10.60
C ILE A 145 1.89 -12.34 10.83
N LEU A 146 3.05 -11.74 11.12
CA LEU A 146 3.19 -10.30 11.25
C LEU A 146 3.41 -9.68 9.87
N ALA A 147 2.37 -9.11 9.27
CA ALA A 147 2.38 -8.49 7.94
C ALA A 147 2.00 -7.01 7.99
N CYS A 148 2.27 -6.33 9.10
CA CYS A 148 1.83 -4.96 9.38
C CYS A 148 2.80 -3.87 8.88
N GLY A 149 3.67 -4.20 7.94
CA GLY A 149 4.64 -3.28 7.33
C GLY A 149 5.88 -3.05 8.19
N GLY A 150 6.70 -2.10 7.75
CA GLY A 150 7.95 -1.73 8.41
C GLY A 150 7.81 -0.52 9.34
N PHE A 151 8.90 0.24 9.48
CA PHE A 151 9.00 1.38 10.42
C PHE A 151 9.33 2.74 9.78
N PRO A 152 8.88 3.07 8.55
CA PRO A 152 9.26 4.34 7.91
C PRO A 152 8.70 5.59 8.59
N HIS A 153 7.80 5.45 9.54
CA HIS A 153 7.24 6.54 10.33
C HIS A 153 7.56 6.43 11.84
N ASP A 154 8.37 5.47 12.26
CA ASP A 154 8.92 5.37 13.61
C ASP A 154 10.19 6.23 13.70
N ARG A 155 10.07 7.43 14.28
CA ARG A 155 11.19 8.39 14.38
C ARG A 155 12.38 7.86 15.17
N GLN A 156 12.14 7.08 16.22
CA GLN A 156 13.21 6.52 17.03
C GLN A 156 13.98 5.46 16.24
N ARG A 157 13.31 4.49 15.68
CA ARG A 157 13.96 3.44 14.87
C ARG A 157 14.64 4.00 13.63
N LEU A 158 14.08 5.03 13.02
CA LEU A 158 14.73 5.72 11.91
C LEU A 158 16.02 6.39 12.34
N ALA A 159 16.03 7.09 13.48
CA ALA A 159 17.23 7.74 13.99
C ALA A 159 18.34 6.74 14.33
N GLU A 160 17.97 5.57 14.85
CA GLU A 160 18.90 4.49 15.23
C GLU A 160 19.47 3.73 14.03
N ASN A 161 18.65 3.52 12.97
CA ASN A 161 18.97 2.61 11.89
C ASN A 161 19.20 3.28 10.54
N VAL A 162 18.90 4.58 10.41
CA VAL A 162 18.95 5.32 9.15
C VAL A 162 19.78 6.60 9.33
N PRO A 163 21.07 6.61 8.97
CA PRO A 163 22.00 7.70 9.29
C PRO A 163 21.52 9.10 8.83
N HIS A 164 20.92 9.22 7.64
CA HIS A 164 20.45 10.53 7.14
C HIS A 164 19.20 11.02 7.88
N ALA A 165 18.36 10.13 8.41
CA ALA A 165 17.20 10.52 9.22
C ALA A 165 17.66 11.07 10.59
N ALA A 166 18.71 10.48 11.17
CA ALA A 166 19.34 10.98 12.39
C ALA A 166 19.96 12.37 12.22
N SER A 167 20.50 12.68 11.02
CA SER A 167 21.10 13.99 10.72
C SER A 167 20.09 15.11 10.41
N GLY A 168 18.80 14.84 10.48
CA GLY A 168 17.74 15.81 10.19
C GLY A 168 17.49 16.06 8.70
N TYR A 169 18.19 15.40 7.80
CA TYR A 169 17.86 15.41 6.38
C TYR A 169 16.56 14.65 6.15
N GLY A 170 15.67 15.24 5.34
CA GLY A 170 14.31 14.75 5.15
C GLY A 170 14.24 13.29 4.74
N HIS A 171 13.61 12.48 5.56
CA HIS A 171 13.16 11.15 5.20
C HIS A 171 11.71 11.21 4.74
N PHE A 172 11.44 10.75 3.53
CA PHE A 172 10.11 10.75 2.94
C PHE A 172 9.72 9.33 2.58
N SER A 173 8.52 8.96 2.96
CA SER A 173 7.98 7.63 2.65
C SER A 173 6.57 7.76 2.08
N ALA A 174 6.29 7.02 1.01
CA ALA A 174 4.95 6.83 0.48
C ALA A 174 4.15 5.76 1.24
N ALA A 175 4.78 5.09 2.22
CA ALA A 175 4.10 4.11 3.05
C ALA A 175 3.00 4.75 3.91
N PRO A 176 1.97 4.00 4.28
CA PRO A 176 0.93 4.48 5.17
C PRO A 176 1.51 5.02 6.49
N PRO A 177 0.95 6.13 7.05
CA PRO A 177 1.42 6.69 8.32
C PRO A 177 1.40 5.72 9.51
N GLY A 178 0.57 4.68 9.44
CA GLY A 178 0.51 3.62 10.43
C GLY A 178 1.68 2.64 10.41
N ASN A 179 2.61 2.72 9.45
CA ASN A 179 3.80 1.86 9.43
C ASN A 179 4.85 2.39 10.42
N GLN A 180 4.62 2.13 11.70
CA GLN A 180 5.40 2.61 12.83
C GLN A 180 6.15 1.50 13.57
N GLY A 181 6.47 0.40 12.90
CA GLY A 181 7.24 -0.70 13.46
C GLY A 181 6.47 -1.62 14.41
N ASP A 182 5.14 -1.64 14.34
CA ASP A 182 4.31 -2.44 15.23
C ASP A 182 4.65 -3.93 15.20
N GLY A 183 4.90 -4.48 13.99
CA GLY A 183 5.28 -5.88 13.84
C GLY A 183 6.60 -6.21 14.53
N ILE A 184 7.57 -5.29 14.48
CA ILE A 184 8.86 -5.46 15.14
C ILE A 184 8.65 -5.47 16.66
N ARG A 185 7.94 -4.46 17.21
CA ARG A 185 7.65 -4.41 18.66
C ARG A 185 6.91 -5.65 19.16
N LEU A 186 5.92 -6.12 18.41
CA LEU A 186 5.14 -7.31 18.77
C LEU A 186 6.04 -8.56 18.76
N GLY A 187 6.93 -8.69 17.77
CA GLY A 187 7.88 -9.79 17.69
C GLY A 187 8.91 -9.77 18.82
N GLU A 188 9.52 -8.59 19.08
CA GLU A 188 10.48 -8.41 20.16
C GLU A 188 9.88 -8.73 21.55
N ALA A 189 8.62 -8.37 21.77
CA ALA A 189 7.92 -8.62 23.03
C ALA A 189 7.76 -10.12 23.37
N VAL A 190 7.90 -11.00 22.39
CA VAL A 190 7.83 -12.46 22.56
C VAL A 190 9.18 -13.15 22.28
N GLY A 191 10.29 -12.41 22.36
CA GLY A 191 11.63 -12.93 22.22
C GLY A 191 12.20 -12.94 20.81
N GLY A 192 11.51 -12.34 19.83
CA GLY A 192 12.03 -12.12 18.48
C GLY A 192 13.18 -11.12 18.48
N GLN A 193 14.03 -11.20 17.46
CA GLN A 193 15.15 -10.28 17.29
C GLN A 193 14.99 -9.49 16.00
N PHE A 194 15.23 -8.19 16.07
CA PHE A 194 15.32 -7.32 14.91
C PHE A 194 16.80 -7.17 14.53
N ASP A 195 17.17 -7.67 13.33
CA ASP A 195 18.54 -7.59 12.85
C ASP A 195 18.84 -6.19 12.31
N THR A 196 19.74 -5.48 12.97
CA THR A 196 20.25 -4.16 12.62
C THR A 196 21.61 -4.19 11.93
N SER A 197 22.16 -5.36 11.65
CA SER A 197 23.50 -5.52 11.07
C SER A 197 23.59 -5.08 9.61
N LEU A 198 22.46 -5.01 8.92
CA LEU A 198 22.41 -4.62 7.51
C LEU A 198 22.57 -3.11 7.36
N ARG A 199 23.63 -2.68 6.70
CA ARG A 199 23.96 -1.26 6.50
C ARG A 199 22.88 -0.48 5.74
N HIS A 200 22.12 -1.14 4.89
CA HIS A 200 21.04 -0.55 4.06
C HIS A 200 19.79 -1.42 4.17
N ALA A 201 19.20 -1.44 5.35
CA ALA A 201 18.05 -2.29 5.67
C ALA A 201 16.71 -1.80 5.08
N MET A 202 16.74 -0.86 4.14
CA MET A 202 15.55 -0.27 3.52
C MET A 202 15.61 -0.35 2.00
N ALA A 203 14.44 -0.43 1.37
CA ALA A 203 14.31 -0.19 -0.06
C ALA A 203 14.34 1.32 -0.31
N TRP A 204 15.36 1.78 -1.02
CA TRP A 204 15.53 3.18 -1.37
C TRP A 204 14.94 3.46 -2.75
N ALA A 205 14.20 4.56 -2.86
CA ALA A 205 13.75 5.09 -4.14
C ALA A 205 14.02 6.60 -4.17
N PRO A 206 14.43 7.17 -5.32
CA PRO A 206 14.48 8.62 -5.47
C PRO A 206 13.06 9.17 -5.35
N VAL A 207 12.88 10.21 -4.55
CA VAL A 207 11.58 10.82 -4.28
C VAL A 207 11.65 12.31 -4.55
N SER A 208 10.78 12.83 -5.40
CA SER A 208 10.55 14.25 -5.57
C SER A 208 9.58 14.76 -4.50
N ARG A 209 9.82 15.96 -3.97
CA ARG A 209 8.88 16.64 -3.10
C ARG A 209 7.97 17.56 -3.88
N VAL A 210 6.68 17.37 -3.76
CA VAL A 210 5.67 18.30 -4.28
C VAL A 210 5.08 19.06 -3.09
N THR A 211 5.20 20.40 -3.13
CA THR A 211 4.55 21.25 -2.14
C THR A 211 3.24 21.74 -2.74
N LEU A 212 2.13 21.38 -2.12
CA LEU A 212 0.81 21.86 -2.52
C LEU A 212 0.61 23.33 -2.10
N ALA A 213 -0.38 24.00 -2.71
CA ALA A 213 -0.75 25.38 -2.34
C ALA A 213 -1.13 25.52 -0.85
N SER A 214 -1.56 24.44 -0.21
CA SER A 214 -1.83 24.36 1.24
C SER A 214 -0.57 24.31 2.10
N GLY A 215 0.63 24.26 1.52
CA GLY A 215 1.90 24.03 2.23
C GLY A 215 2.18 22.56 2.56
N LEU A 216 1.25 21.64 2.29
CA LEU A 216 1.46 20.22 2.50
C LEU A 216 2.51 19.68 1.52
N GLN A 217 3.51 18.99 2.04
CA GLN A 217 4.54 18.33 1.24
C GLN A 217 4.20 16.85 1.03
N LEU A 218 4.11 16.46 -0.22
CA LEU A 218 3.84 15.09 -0.62
C LEU A 218 5.07 14.47 -1.29
N PRO A 219 5.47 13.25 -0.91
CA PRO A 219 6.47 12.50 -1.64
C PRO A 219 5.88 12.01 -2.96
N PHE A 220 6.61 12.18 -4.03
CA PHE A 220 6.31 11.66 -5.36
C PHE A 220 7.47 10.76 -5.79
N PRO A 221 7.27 9.44 -5.83
CA PRO A 221 8.29 8.47 -6.25
C PRO A 221 8.53 8.45 -7.76
#